data_4c1fd7b70cc41c2e1c165b05ab74ebff
#
_entry.id   4c1fd7b70cc41c2e1c165b05ab74ebff
#
_cell.length_a   1.000
_cell.length_b   1.000
_cell.length_c   1.000
_cell.angle_alpha   90.00
_cell.angle_beta   90.00
_cell.angle_gamma   90.00
#
_symmetry.space_group_name_H-M   'P 1'
#
loop_
_entity.id
_entity.type
_entity.pdbx_description
1 polymer ?
#
loop_
_entity_poly.entity_id
_entity_poly.type
_entity_poly.pdbx_seq_one_letter_code
_entity_poly.pdbx_strand_id
1 'polypeptide(L)'
;MSRIASYPIQSIIVGSDKVIGTDAVNRGATKNFTFDDVAVFLNTNNKIEVNALRYKYQNWKTGNVRNPGTISFATSDAGTPAFSSINSFVLSTRQINSLINVSSYYNVPLVGSSVLISQVDNPSLFGIYTWNSAVVKPFEGGFFNIGVSFSAGSNNLIENKDYFISLLTYAPSSGG
;
A
#
# COMPACT_ATOMS: atom_id res chain seq x y z
N MET A 1 39.18 13.56 -22.16
CA MET A 1 38.20 12.79 -21.33
C MET A 1 37.64 13.71 -20.24
N SER A 2 36.35 14.01 -20.29
CA SER A 2 35.69 14.75 -19.19
C SER A 2 35.70 13.88 -17.95
N ARG A 3 36.18 14.42 -16.84
CA ARG A 3 36.14 13.72 -15.54
C ARG A 3 34.74 13.88 -14.95
N ILE A 4 34.15 12.81 -14.41
CA ILE A 4 32.84 12.82 -13.72
C ILE A 4 32.83 13.90 -12.64
N ALA A 5 33.96 14.16 -11.97
CA ALA A 5 34.10 15.22 -10.94
C ALA A 5 33.92 16.66 -11.45
N SER A 6 33.80 16.89 -12.77
CA SER A 6 33.56 18.22 -13.35
C SER A 6 32.09 18.55 -13.54
N TYR A 7 31.17 17.63 -13.25
CA TYR A 7 29.74 17.90 -13.33
C TYR A 7 29.23 18.52 -12.02
N PRO A 8 28.32 19.49 -12.09
CA PRO A 8 27.72 20.06 -10.89
C PRO A 8 26.96 18.98 -10.10
N ILE A 9 27.09 19.04 -8.78
CA ILE A 9 26.35 18.15 -7.88
C ILE A 9 24.90 18.62 -7.83
N GLN A 10 23.98 17.77 -8.25
CA GLN A 10 22.54 18.02 -8.11
C GLN A 10 22.16 17.79 -6.65
N SER A 11 21.59 18.80 -5.99
CA SER A 11 21.16 18.71 -4.58
C SER A 11 19.76 18.12 -4.40
N ILE A 12 18.94 18.16 -5.45
CA ILE A 12 17.57 17.64 -5.45
C ILE A 12 17.44 16.71 -6.65
N ILE A 13 17.05 15.46 -6.37
CA ILE A 13 16.76 14.43 -7.38
C ILE A 13 15.25 14.40 -7.61
N VAL A 14 14.82 14.45 -8.86
CA VAL A 14 13.42 14.28 -9.26
C VAL A 14 13.25 13.00 -10.09
N GLY A 15 12.03 12.44 -10.09
CA GLY A 15 11.75 11.16 -10.74
C GLY A 15 12.11 11.10 -12.22
N SER A 16 12.08 12.23 -12.94
CA SER A 16 12.47 12.35 -14.34
C SER A 16 13.98 12.44 -14.59
N ASP A 17 14.81 12.60 -13.55
CA ASP A 17 16.27 12.59 -13.69
C ASP A 17 16.73 11.21 -14.17
N LYS A 18 17.82 11.17 -14.92
CA LYS A 18 18.27 9.97 -15.64
C LYS A 18 19.55 9.39 -15.07
N VAL A 19 19.57 8.08 -14.95
CA VAL A 19 20.78 7.27 -14.71
C VAL A 19 21.18 6.56 -16.00
N ILE A 20 22.48 6.45 -16.22
CA ILE A 20 23.03 5.68 -17.35
C ILE A 20 23.33 4.26 -16.85
N GLY A 21 22.84 3.28 -17.57
CA GLY A 21 23.09 1.87 -17.30
C GLY A 21 23.28 1.05 -18.58
N THR A 22 23.37 -0.25 -18.44
CA THR A 22 23.49 -1.19 -19.56
C THR A 22 22.22 -2.02 -19.71
N ASP A 23 21.81 -2.26 -20.93
CA ASP A 23 20.71 -3.17 -21.26
C ASP A 23 21.24 -4.60 -21.41
N ALA A 24 20.95 -5.46 -20.43
CA ALA A 24 21.37 -6.86 -20.43
C ALA A 24 20.75 -7.67 -21.59
N VAL A 25 19.56 -7.28 -22.07
CA VAL A 25 18.86 -7.96 -23.17
C VAL A 25 19.48 -7.61 -24.53
N ASN A 26 19.93 -6.35 -24.71
CA ASN A 26 20.53 -5.86 -25.95
C ASN A 26 22.06 -5.84 -25.90
N ARG A 27 22.69 -6.94 -25.49
CA ARG A 27 24.14 -7.13 -25.50
C ARG A 27 24.95 -6.05 -24.79
N GLY A 28 24.39 -5.48 -23.73
CA GLY A 28 25.06 -4.45 -22.95
C GLY A 28 25.04 -3.05 -23.58
N ALA A 29 24.12 -2.78 -24.49
CA ALA A 29 23.93 -1.43 -25.03
C ALA A 29 23.67 -0.41 -23.91
N THR A 30 24.25 0.78 -24.03
CA THR A 30 24.03 1.86 -23.07
C THR A 30 22.58 2.36 -23.15
N LYS A 31 21.91 2.42 -22.01
CA LYS A 31 20.55 2.95 -21.88
C LYS A 31 20.45 4.01 -20.78
N ASN A 32 19.50 4.92 -20.93
CA ASN A 32 19.08 5.82 -19.87
C ASN A 32 17.83 5.25 -19.18
N PHE A 33 17.83 5.28 -17.86
CA PHE A 33 16.68 4.97 -17.01
C PHE A 33 16.36 6.21 -16.20
N THR A 34 15.08 6.50 -16.01
CA THR A 34 14.67 7.51 -15.04
C THR A 34 14.71 6.95 -13.62
N PHE A 35 14.77 7.82 -12.61
CA PHE A 35 14.61 7.36 -11.22
C PHE A 35 13.22 6.77 -10.99
N ASP A 36 12.19 7.25 -11.70
CA ASP A 36 10.86 6.63 -11.67
C ASP A 36 10.88 5.19 -12.20
N ASP A 37 11.60 4.91 -13.32
CA ASP A 37 11.74 3.55 -13.84
C ASP A 37 12.44 2.64 -12.84
N VAL A 38 13.49 3.12 -12.18
CA VAL A 38 14.21 2.39 -11.14
C VAL A 38 13.32 2.12 -9.93
N ALA A 39 12.55 3.13 -9.48
CA ALA A 39 11.63 2.98 -8.36
C ALA A 39 10.53 1.95 -8.68
N VAL A 40 9.95 2.00 -9.89
CA VAL A 40 8.97 1.00 -10.35
C VAL A 40 9.57 -0.39 -10.38
N PHE A 41 10.78 -0.56 -10.92
CA PHE A 41 11.48 -1.85 -10.95
C PHE A 41 11.70 -2.41 -9.54
N LEU A 42 12.21 -1.60 -8.62
CA LEU A 42 12.49 -2.00 -7.25
C LEU A 42 11.21 -2.41 -6.52
N ASN A 43 10.14 -1.64 -6.67
CA ASN A 43 8.86 -1.93 -6.06
C ASN A 43 8.20 -3.19 -6.65
N THR A 44 8.20 -3.34 -7.98
CA THR A 44 7.59 -4.49 -8.67
C THR A 44 8.31 -5.80 -8.35
N ASN A 45 9.62 -5.75 -8.13
CA ASN A 45 10.43 -6.94 -7.84
C ASN A 45 10.68 -7.15 -6.34
N ASN A 46 9.95 -6.45 -5.45
CA ASN A 46 10.11 -6.54 -3.99
C ASN A 46 11.57 -6.34 -3.53
N LYS A 47 12.30 -5.43 -4.19
CA LYS A 47 13.69 -5.09 -3.83
C LYS A 47 13.79 -3.99 -2.79
N ILE A 48 12.65 -3.33 -2.48
CA ILE A 48 12.52 -2.41 -1.36
C ILE A 48 11.70 -3.14 -0.30
N GLU A 49 12.31 -3.42 0.84
CA GLU A 49 11.59 -3.93 2.00
C GLU A 49 10.83 -2.77 2.65
N VAL A 50 9.52 -2.77 2.45
CA VAL A 50 8.61 -1.87 3.15
C VAL A 50 7.78 -2.73 4.09
N ASN A 51 7.87 -2.51 5.39
CA ASN A 51 7.03 -3.19 6.40
C ASN A 51 5.56 -2.69 6.34
N ALA A 52 5.06 -2.47 5.15
CA ALA A 52 3.73 -1.98 4.90
C ALA A 52 3.10 -2.71 3.71
N LEU A 53 1.85 -3.07 3.85
CA LEU A 53 1.07 -3.66 2.77
C LEU A 53 0.41 -2.53 1.98
N ARG A 54 0.53 -2.55 0.65
CA ARG A 54 0.01 -1.50 -0.23
C ARG A 54 -1.24 -1.95 -0.97
N TYR A 55 -2.29 -1.14 -0.91
CA TYR A 55 -3.57 -1.38 -1.55
C TYR A 55 -4.11 -0.12 -2.22
N LYS A 56 -4.88 -0.31 -3.30
CA LYS A 56 -5.63 0.78 -3.92
C LYS A 56 -7.02 0.89 -3.30
N TYR A 57 -7.45 2.09 -2.92
CA TYR A 57 -8.82 2.30 -2.49
C TYR A 57 -9.79 2.21 -3.67
N GLN A 58 -10.71 1.28 -3.61
CA GLN A 58 -11.81 1.11 -4.55
C GLN A 58 -13.15 1.21 -3.79
N ASN A 59 -13.97 2.17 -4.16
CA ASN A 59 -15.32 2.26 -3.60
C ASN A 59 -16.18 1.12 -4.18
N TRP A 60 -16.65 0.23 -3.30
CA TRP A 60 -17.47 -0.91 -3.71
C TRP A 60 -18.77 -0.51 -4.40
N LYS A 61 -19.38 0.62 -4.02
CA LYS A 61 -20.68 1.05 -4.57
C LYS A 61 -20.57 1.64 -5.97
N THR A 62 -19.43 2.13 -6.38
CA THR A 62 -19.19 2.64 -7.73
C THR A 62 -18.69 1.57 -8.71
N GLY A 63 -18.22 0.43 -8.17
CA GLY A 63 -17.75 -0.72 -8.94
C GLY A 63 -18.54 -1.97 -8.60
N ASN A 64 -19.08 -2.66 -9.60
CA ASN A 64 -19.85 -3.90 -9.40
C ASN A 64 -18.95 -5.09 -8.96
N VAL A 65 -17.63 -4.94 -9.04
CA VAL A 65 -16.66 -6.01 -8.75
C VAL A 65 -15.47 -5.42 -8.00
N ARG A 66 -15.01 -6.11 -6.94
CA ARG A 66 -13.73 -5.80 -6.28
C ARG A 66 -12.57 -6.36 -7.07
N ASN A 67 -11.58 -5.51 -7.33
CA ASN A 67 -10.36 -5.93 -7.99
C ASN A 67 -9.34 -6.47 -6.98
N PRO A 68 -8.53 -7.48 -7.33
CA PRO A 68 -7.39 -7.87 -6.50
C PRO A 68 -6.46 -6.67 -6.24
N GLY A 69 -5.88 -6.62 -5.05
CA GLY A 69 -4.99 -5.52 -4.66
C GLY A 69 -5.72 -4.28 -4.16
N THR A 70 -7.01 -4.39 -3.82
CA THR A 70 -7.80 -3.26 -3.34
C THR A 70 -8.18 -3.36 -1.86
N ILE A 71 -8.42 -2.20 -1.28
CA ILE A 71 -9.09 -1.99 -0.01
C ILE A 71 -10.41 -1.23 -0.29
N SER A 72 -11.52 -1.66 0.31
CA SER A 72 -12.83 -1.02 0.16
C SER A 72 -13.38 -0.70 1.55
N PHE A 73 -13.63 0.57 1.82
CA PHE A 73 -14.17 1.02 3.10
C PHE A 73 -15.70 0.97 3.06
N ALA A 74 -16.29 0.19 3.96
CA ALA A 74 -17.71 -0.21 3.90
C ALA A 74 -18.73 0.88 4.25
N THR A 75 -18.31 2.10 4.52
CA THR A 75 -19.14 2.98 5.35
C THR A 75 -19.98 4.00 4.66
N SER A 76 -19.98 4.28 3.42
CA SER A 76 -20.93 5.26 2.89
C SER A 76 -21.01 5.36 1.38
N ASP A 77 -22.07 6.01 0.94
CA ASP A 77 -22.31 6.39 -0.45
C ASP A 77 -21.38 7.52 -0.91
N ALA A 78 -20.66 8.14 0.01
CA ALA A 78 -19.68 9.18 -0.27
C ALA A 78 -18.32 8.57 -0.55
N GLY A 79 -17.70 8.89 -1.69
CA GLY A 79 -16.39 8.41 -2.09
C GLY A 79 -15.21 8.90 -1.24
N THR A 80 -15.48 9.69 -0.18
CA THR A 80 -14.47 10.29 0.71
C THR A 80 -14.85 10.19 2.17
N PRO A 81 -14.99 8.97 2.75
CA PRO A 81 -15.32 8.84 4.16
C PRO A 81 -14.18 9.37 5.03
N ALA A 82 -14.51 9.95 6.19
CA ALA A 82 -13.51 10.32 7.18
C ALA A 82 -12.83 9.08 7.76
N PHE A 83 -11.52 9.14 8.03
CA PHE A 83 -10.83 8.05 8.71
C PHE A 83 -11.50 7.67 10.03
N SER A 84 -12.02 8.65 10.77
CA SER A 84 -12.71 8.44 12.04
C SER A 84 -14.04 7.69 11.94
N SER A 85 -14.65 7.62 10.77
CA SER A 85 -15.91 6.90 10.56
C SER A 85 -15.74 5.44 10.21
N ILE A 86 -14.50 4.99 9.97
CA ILE A 86 -14.20 3.62 9.55
C ILE A 86 -14.20 2.69 10.76
N ASN A 87 -15.07 1.69 10.73
CA ASN A 87 -15.13 0.60 11.71
C ASN A 87 -14.91 -0.78 11.07
N SER A 88 -14.92 -0.83 9.75
CA SER A 88 -14.61 -2.03 8.98
C SER A 88 -14.20 -1.69 7.56
N PHE A 89 -13.48 -2.60 6.91
CA PHE A 89 -13.17 -2.53 5.49
C PHE A 89 -13.02 -3.93 4.88
N VAL A 90 -13.12 -4.00 3.57
CA VAL A 90 -12.85 -5.23 2.83
C VAL A 90 -11.46 -5.15 2.22
N LEU A 91 -10.64 -6.16 2.45
CA LEU A 91 -9.24 -6.20 2.05
C LEU A 91 -8.96 -7.39 1.13
N SER A 92 -8.29 -7.14 0.01
CA SER A 92 -7.81 -8.19 -0.89
C SER A 92 -6.73 -9.04 -0.21
N THR A 93 -6.70 -10.34 -0.47
CA THR A 93 -5.62 -11.26 -0.05
C THR A 93 -4.27 -10.95 -0.70
N ARG A 94 -4.25 -10.08 -1.70
CA ARG A 94 -3.04 -9.69 -2.44
C ARG A 94 -2.88 -8.18 -2.38
N GLN A 95 -1.64 -7.73 -2.33
CA GLN A 95 -1.30 -6.32 -2.51
C GLN A 95 -1.51 -5.88 -3.96
N ILE A 96 -1.58 -4.57 -4.18
CA ILE A 96 -1.57 -4.02 -5.54
C ILE A 96 -0.33 -4.50 -6.31
N ASN A 97 -0.52 -4.87 -7.56
CA ASN A 97 0.54 -5.36 -8.46
C ASN A 97 1.30 -6.59 -7.94
N SER A 98 0.72 -7.37 -7.04
CA SER A 98 1.31 -8.59 -6.50
C SER A 98 0.42 -9.80 -6.72
N LEU A 99 1.01 -10.94 -7.05
CA LEU A 99 0.33 -12.23 -7.13
C LEU A 99 0.43 -13.02 -5.80
N ILE A 100 1.23 -12.52 -4.84
CA ILE A 100 1.48 -13.19 -3.57
C ILE A 100 0.27 -12.99 -2.65
N ASN A 101 -0.23 -14.10 -2.10
CA ASN A 101 -1.27 -14.08 -1.09
C ASN A 101 -0.64 -13.77 0.28
N VAL A 102 -1.05 -12.65 0.87
CA VAL A 102 -0.57 -12.18 2.18
C VAL A 102 -1.63 -12.32 3.28
N SER A 103 -2.71 -13.05 3.02
CA SER A 103 -3.83 -13.18 3.97
C SER A 103 -3.47 -13.82 5.31
N SER A 104 -2.38 -14.57 5.38
CA SER A 104 -1.85 -15.10 6.64
C SER A 104 -1.50 -14.01 7.66
N TYR A 105 -1.21 -12.78 7.22
CA TYR A 105 -0.99 -11.64 8.10
C TYR A 105 -2.28 -11.09 8.72
N TYR A 106 -3.44 -11.24 8.03
CA TYR A 106 -4.69 -10.62 8.45
C TYR A 106 -5.38 -11.34 9.59
N ASN A 107 -5.17 -12.64 9.65
CA ASN A 107 -5.88 -13.53 10.55
C ASN A 107 -5.37 -13.34 12.00
N VAL A 108 -5.35 -14.39 12.79
CA VAL A 108 -4.95 -14.38 14.21
C VAL A 108 -3.78 -13.45 14.57
N PRO A 109 -2.69 -13.33 13.77
CA PRO A 109 -1.54 -12.50 14.16
C PRO A 109 -1.83 -11.03 14.38
N LEU A 110 -2.73 -10.42 13.62
CA LEU A 110 -2.99 -8.97 13.73
C LEU A 110 -4.06 -8.59 14.73
N VAL A 111 -4.88 -9.54 15.19
CA VAL A 111 -5.96 -9.24 16.15
C VAL A 111 -5.39 -8.66 17.45
N GLY A 112 -5.91 -7.52 17.86
CA GLY A 112 -5.43 -6.73 19.01
C GLY A 112 -4.29 -5.75 18.69
N SER A 113 -3.66 -5.87 17.52
CA SER A 113 -2.55 -5.01 17.12
C SER A 113 -3.02 -3.63 16.64
N SER A 114 -2.17 -2.63 16.77
CA SER A 114 -2.39 -1.30 16.21
C SER A 114 -1.78 -1.19 14.82
N VAL A 115 -2.56 -0.66 13.89
CA VAL A 115 -2.15 -0.43 12.50
C VAL A 115 -2.35 1.02 12.10
N LEU A 116 -1.46 1.50 11.23
CA LEU A 116 -1.56 2.78 10.56
C LEU A 116 -2.03 2.55 9.14
N ILE A 117 -3.12 3.19 8.74
CA ILE A 117 -3.53 3.29 7.33
C ILE A 117 -3.24 4.71 6.87
N SER A 118 -2.36 4.88 5.90
CA SER A 118 -1.96 6.21 5.40
C SER A 118 -1.93 6.23 3.87
N GLN A 119 -2.27 7.39 3.29
CA GLN A 119 -2.18 7.58 1.85
C GLN A 119 -0.72 7.64 1.41
N VAL A 120 -0.35 6.95 0.33
CA VAL A 120 1.03 6.77 -0.10
C VAL A 120 1.67 8.09 -0.54
N ASP A 121 0.95 8.89 -1.33
CA ASP A 121 1.42 10.18 -1.88
C ASP A 121 1.15 11.37 -0.95
N ASN A 122 0.42 11.17 0.15
CA ASN A 122 0.19 12.18 1.18
C ASN A 122 0.04 11.56 2.58
N PRO A 123 1.13 11.25 3.29
CA PRO A 123 1.09 10.61 4.60
C PRO A 123 0.41 11.41 5.72
N SER A 124 0.08 12.69 5.51
CA SER A 124 -0.72 13.48 6.46
C SER A 124 -2.20 13.05 6.49
N LEU A 125 -2.63 12.28 5.49
CA LEU A 125 -3.95 11.66 5.41
C LEU A 125 -3.84 10.25 5.98
N PHE A 126 -4.22 10.06 7.24
CA PHE A 126 -4.03 8.79 7.92
C PHE A 126 -5.09 8.50 8.99
N GLY A 127 -5.21 7.23 9.34
CA GLY A 127 -5.93 6.74 10.51
C GLY A 127 -5.14 5.64 11.22
N ILE A 128 -5.17 5.67 12.55
CA ILE A 128 -4.65 4.63 13.43
C ILE A 128 -5.83 3.84 13.97
N TYR A 129 -5.72 2.53 13.90
CA TYR A 129 -6.79 1.61 14.29
C TYR A 129 -6.26 0.45 15.11
N THR A 130 -7.12 -0.08 15.97
CA THR A 130 -6.93 -1.42 16.51
C THR A 130 -7.59 -2.43 15.58
N TRP A 131 -6.87 -3.48 15.21
CA TRP A 131 -7.35 -4.57 14.36
C TRP A 131 -8.14 -5.56 15.20
N ASN A 132 -9.44 -5.62 15.01
CA ASN A 132 -10.34 -6.41 15.87
C ASN A 132 -10.61 -7.81 15.34
N SER A 133 -10.73 -7.95 14.03
CA SER A 133 -11.07 -9.22 13.40
C SER A 133 -10.68 -9.28 11.94
N ALA A 134 -10.52 -10.51 11.43
CA ALA A 134 -10.39 -10.78 10.00
C ALA A 134 -11.20 -12.03 9.66
N VAL A 135 -12.21 -11.90 8.83
CA VAL A 135 -13.11 -12.98 8.44
C VAL A 135 -13.15 -13.07 6.92
N VAL A 136 -13.01 -14.26 6.38
CA VAL A 136 -13.13 -14.51 4.92
C VAL A 136 -14.48 -13.96 4.44
N LYS A 137 -14.48 -13.18 3.38
CA LYS A 137 -15.71 -12.62 2.84
C LYS A 137 -16.50 -13.72 2.11
N PRO A 138 -17.75 -14.01 2.52
CA PRO A 138 -18.57 -15.01 1.83
C PRO A 138 -18.79 -14.62 0.36
N PHE A 139 -18.73 -15.60 -0.52
CA PHE A 139 -18.97 -15.48 -1.98
C PHE A 139 -18.00 -14.57 -2.75
N GLU A 140 -17.01 -13.96 -2.10
CA GLU A 140 -15.96 -13.19 -2.73
C GLU A 140 -14.59 -13.80 -2.40
N GLY A 141 -14.21 -14.85 -3.13
CA GLY A 141 -12.89 -15.49 -2.97
C GLY A 141 -11.77 -14.47 -3.17
N GLY A 142 -10.82 -14.45 -2.23
CA GLY A 142 -9.68 -13.53 -2.29
C GLY A 142 -9.87 -12.23 -1.51
N PHE A 143 -10.92 -12.12 -0.67
CA PHE A 143 -11.17 -10.97 0.18
C PHE A 143 -11.52 -11.34 1.63
N PHE A 144 -11.19 -10.44 2.54
CA PHE A 144 -11.51 -10.51 3.97
C PHE A 144 -12.32 -9.29 4.40
N ASN A 145 -13.28 -9.50 5.28
CA ASN A 145 -13.89 -8.45 6.09
C ASN A 145 -12.99 -8.22 7.30
N ILE A 146 -12.49 -7.01 7.44
CA ILE A 146 -11.65 -6.58 8.54
C ILE A 146 -12.47 -5.66 9.45
N GLY A 147 -12.59 -6.01 10.72
CA GLY A 147 -13.16 -5.16 11.75
C GLY A 147 -12.05 -4.37 12.43
N VAL A 148 -12.27 -3.07 12.63
CA VAL A 148 -11.31 -2.17 13.27
C VAL A 148 -12.01 -1.20 14.22
N SER A 149 -11.24 -0.67 15.19
CA SER A 149 -11.64 0.45 16.03
C SER A 149 -10.71 1.63 15.80
N PHE A 150 -11.26 2.79 15.48
CA PHE A 150 -10.51 4.03 15.28
C PHE A 150 -9.90 4.51 16.60
N SER A 151 -8.63 4.88 16.58
CA SER A 151 -7.87 5.42 17.72
C SER A 151 -7.50 6.89 17.52
N ALA A 152 -6.95 7.23 16.36
CA ALA A 152 -6.52 8.58 16.01
C ALA A 152 -6.40 8.72 14.49
N GLY A 153 -6.38 9.94 13.98
CA GLY A 153 -6.17 10.20 12.56
C GLY A 153 -6.72 11.56 12.14
N SER A 154 -6.54 11.87 10.88
CA SER A 154 -6.96 13.15 10.31
C SER A 154 -7.50 13.01 8.90
N ASN A 155 -8.46 13.88 8.57
CA ASN A 155 -8.99 14.05 7.23
C ASN A 155 -9.80 12.84 6.69
N ASN A 156 -9.94 12.78 5.37
CA ASN A 156 -10.78 11.83 4.67
C ASN A 156 -9.96 10.94 3.74
N LEU A 157 -10.49 9.74 3.51
CA LEU A 157 -10.01 8.83 2.48
C LEU A 157 -10.38 9.37 1.10
N ILE A 158 -9.49 9.17 0.12
CA ILE A 158 -9.69 9.59 -1.27
C ILE A 158 -9.69 8.34 -2.15
N GLU A 159 -10.77 8.14 -2.89
CA GLU A 159 -10.91 7.00 -3.80
C GLU A 159 -9.85 7.03 -4.92
N ASN A 160 -9.49 5.87 -5.42
CA ASN A 160 -8.47 5.63 -6.44
C ASN A 160 -7.04 5.99 -6.04
N LYS A 161 -6.82 6.35 -4.77
CA LYS A 161 -5.48 6.52 -4.20
C LYS A 161 -4.98 5.22 -3.59
N ASP A 162 -3.66 5.11 -3.47
CA ASP A 162 -3.00 4.00 -2.83
C ASP A 162 -2.77 4.27 -1.35
N TYR A 163 -2.94 3.24 -0.54
CA TYR A 163 -2.79 3.29 0.91
C TYR A 163 -1.82 2.22 1.39
N PHE A 164 -1.02 2.57 2.37
CA PHE A 164 -0.25 1.63 3.15
C PHE A 164 -1.03 1.20 4.40
N ILE A 165 -0.92 -0.09 4.73
CA ILE A 165 -1.26 -0.63 6.05
C ILE A 165 0.03 -1.04 6.71
N SER A 166 0.44 -0.32 7.75
CA SER A 166 1.67 -0.54 8.50
C SER A 166 1.36 -0.99 9.93
N LEU A 167 2.07 -1.99 10.42
CA LEU A 167 1.97 -2.42 11.80
C LEU A 167 2.70 -1.41 12.70
N LEU A 168 2.00 -0.85 13.69
CA LEU A 168 2.59 0.05 14.69
C LEU A 168 2.99 -0.70 15.96
N THR A 169 2.05 -1.47 16.51
CA THR A 169 2.28 -2.24 17.74
C THR A 169 1.67 -3.62 17.56
N TYR A 170 2.51 -4.62 17.72
CA TYR A 170 2.07 -6.01 17.75
C TYR A 170 1.55 -6.38 19.14
N ALA A 171 0.29 -6.80 19.21
CA ALA A 171 -0.29 -7.37 20.40
C ALA A 171 -0.69 -8.82 20.07
N PRO A 172 0.10 -9.82 20.50
CA PRO A 172 -0.28 -11.21 20.31
C PRO A 172 -1.60 -11.44 21.04
N SER A 173 -2.58 -12.05 20.38
CA SER A 173 -3.77 -12.53 21.06
C SER A 173 -3.30 -13.42 22.21
N SER A 174 -3.64 -13.09 23.44
CA SER A 174 -3.46 -13.98 24.57
C SER A 174 -4.31 -15.22 24.28
N GLY A 175 -3.65 -16.26 23.77
CA GLY A 175 -4.27 -17.55 23.61
C GLY A 175 -4.73 -18.00 25.00
N GLY A 176 -6.03 -18.05 25.16
CA GLY A 176 -6.63 -18.71 26.31
C GLY A 176 -6.52 -20.23 26.16
#